data_783c7f95012f4214c524573b878d907c
#
_entry.id   783c7f95012f4214c524573b878d907c
#
_cell.length_a   1.000
_cell.length_b   1.000
_cell.length_c   1.000
_cell.angle_alpha   90.00
_cell.angle_beta   90.00
_cell.angle_gamma   90.00
#
_symmetry.space_group_name_H-M   'P 1'
#
loop_
_entity.id
_entity.type
_entity.pdbx_description
1 polymer ?
#
loop_
_entity_poly.entity_id
_entity_poly.type
_entity_poly.pdbx_seq_one_letter_code
_entity_poly.pdbx_strand_id
1 'polypeptide(L)'
;NRIYLGELSNRGQWYPGVHEPIIERELWDQVHVVLARDSHARSVETKIRSRNDALLRGLLYAPTGERMYPTYSRKNGRKYQYYVSKSESRFGAPGKSYERLPAREIEAAVVAQIRTVLTSPESIAAVVRHIQRQGVPIDETTVVMAMGRLNDVWDQLFPVEQHRIANL
;
A
#
# COMPACT_ATOMS: atom_id res chain seq x y z
N ASN A 1 22.73 -10.60 6.03
CA ASN A 1 23.56 -11.38 5.14
C ASN A 1 24.19 -12.53 5.93
N ARG A 2 24.05 -13.80 5.48
CA ARG A 2 24.55 -14.98 6.21
C ARG A 2 26.08 -15.05 6.34
N ILE A 3 26.80 -14.16 5.69
CA ILE A 3 28.23 -13.97 5.93
C ILE A 3 28.52 -13.71 7.42
N TYR A 4 27.62 -13.01 8.13
CA TYR A 4 27.77 -12.77 9.57
C TYR A 4 27.65 -14.03 10.44
N LEU A 5 27.08 -15.12 9.87
CA LEU A 5 27.06 -16.46 10.47
C LEU A 5 28.25 -17.32 10.10
N GLY A 6 29.25 -16.78 9.40
CA GLY A 6 30.36 -17.57 8.89
C GLY A 6 30.01 -18.39 7.64
N GLU A 7 28.89 -18.08 6.93
CA GLU A 7 28.45 -18.82 5.75
C GLU A 7 28.75 -18.04 4.47
N LEU A 8 29.15 -18.74 3.40
CA LEU A 8 29.36 -18.18 2.06
C LEU A 8 28.34 -18.74 1.07
N SER A 9 27.86 -17.88 0.18
CA SER A 9 26.94 -18.28 -0.88
C SER A 9 27.68 -18.67 -2.15
N ASN A 10 27.38 -19.86 -2.70
CA ASN A 10 27.82 -20.27 -4.02
C ASN A 10 26.62 -20.84 -4.80
N ARG A 11 26.31 -20.25 -5.96
CA ARG A 11 25.22 -20.68 -6.85
C ARG A 11 23.86 -20.82 -6.15
N GLY A 12 23.57 -19.95 -5.16
CA GLY A 12 22.32 -19.98 -4.41
C GLY A 12 22.27 -20.94 -3.24
N GLN A 13 23.32 -21.68 -2.98
CA GLN A 13 23.47 -22.53 -1.80
C GLN A 13 24.44 -21.90 -0.81
N TRP A 14 24.28 -22.20 0.49
CA TRP A 14 25.08 -21.67 1.58
C TRP A 14 25.99 -22.75 2.13
N TYR A 15 27.27 -22.44 2.29
CA TYR A 15 28.32 -23.33 2.77
C TYR A 15 29.03 -22.68 3.95
N PRO A 16 29.57 -23.48 4.90
CA PRO A 16 30.47 -22.96 5.93
C PRO A 16 31.66 -22.24 5.30
N GLY A 17 31.90 -21.00 5.73
CA GLY A 17 33.04 -20.19 5.31
C GLY A 17 34.29 -20.50 6.16
N VAL A 18 35.43 -19.90 5.77
CA VAL A 18 36.71 -20.01 6.53
C VAL A 18 36.82 -18.98 7.65
N HIS A 19 35.87 -18.04 7.72
CA HIS A 19 35.86 -16.96 8.74
C HIS A 19 34.94 -17.35 9.89
N GLU A 20 35.29 -16.87 11.08
CA GLU A 20 34.50 -17.08 12.29
C GLU A 20 33.18 -16.30 12.21
N PRO A 21 32.08 -16.85 12.74
CA PRO A 21 30.83 -16.13 12.88
C PRO A 21 30.98 -14.87 13.71
N ILE A 22 30.43 -13.74 13.25
CA ILE A 22 30.38 -12.48 13.97
C ILE A 22 29.15 -12.43 14.87
N ILE A 23 28.09 -13.16 14.47
CA ILE A 23 26.81 -13.22 15.15
C ILE A 23 26.45 -14.68 15.40
N GLU A 24 25.99 -15.00 16.60
CA GLU A 24 25.48 -16.31 16.97
C GLU A 24 24.16 -16.63 16.22
N ARG A 25 23.94 -17.92 15.96
CA ARG A 25 22.79 -18.40 15.20
C ARG A 25 21.46 -18.05 15.87
N GLU A 26 21.41 -18.17 17.19
CA GLU A 26 20.22 -17.86 18.00
C GLU A 26 19.83 -16.38 17.88
N LEU A 27 20.80 -15.49 17.96
CA LEU A 27 20.56 -14.04 17.80
C LEU A 27 20.12 -13.70 16.36
N TRP A 28 20.74 -14.35 15.37
CA TRP A 28 20.35 -14.19 13.98
C TRP A 28 18.88 -14.61 13.75
N ASP A 29 18.47 -15.77 14.26
CA ASP A 29 17.12 -16.29 14.09
C ASP A 29 16.09 -15.40 14.82
N GLN A 30 16.39 -14.93 16.03
CA GLN A 30 15.55 -13.97 16.78
C GLN A 30 15.34 -12.67 15.98
N VAL A 31 16.42 -12.08 15.44
CA VAL A 31 16.34 -10.87 14.60
C VAL A 31 15.50 -11.12 13.34
N HIS A 32 15.62 -12.27 12.72
CA HIS A 32 14.84 -12.60 11.51
C HIS A 32 13.35 -12.79 11.81
N VAL A 33 13.00 -13.36 12.97
CA VAL A 33 11.59 -13.42 13.44
C VAL A 33 11.03 -12.01 13.63
N VAL A 34 11.77 -11.11 14.26
CA VAL A 34 11.34 -9.70 14.43
C VAL A 34 11.23 -8.99 13.08
N LEU A 35 12.23 -9.15 12.20
CA LEU A 35 12.21 -8.55 10.87
C LEU A 35 11.06 -9.09 10.00
N ALA A 36 10.71 -10.37 10.12
CA ALA A 36 9.58 -10.96 9.40
C ALA A 36 8.23 -10.39 9.90
N ARG A 37 8.07 -10.19 11.21
CA ARG A 37 6.88 -9.53 11.78
C ARG A 37 6.77 -8.07 11.34
N ASP A 38 7.90 -7.34 11.36
CA ASP A 38 7.96 -5.93 11.00
C ASP A 38 7.98 -5.67 9.49
N SER A 39 8.30 -6.68 8.68
CA SER A 39 8.39 -6.50 7.22
C SER A 39 7.04 -6.14 6.59
N HIS A 40 5.93 -6.59 7.16
CA HIS A 40 4.59 -6.19 6.71
C HIS A 40 4.26 -4.75 7.13
N ALA A 41 4.54 -4.37 8.38
CA ALA A 41 4.29 -3.02 8.87
C ALA A 41 5.24 -1.98 8.22
N ARG A 42 6.54 -2.25 8.15
CA ARG A 42 7.54 -1.37 7.51
C ARG A 42 7.37 -1.27 6.00
N SER A 43 6.90 -2.33 5.34
CA SER A 43 6.59 -2.29 3.89
C SER A 43 5.53 -1.24 3.55
N VAL A 44 4.58 -0.99 4.45
CA VAL A 44 3.55 0.03 4.28
C VAL A 44 4.13 1.41 4.61
N GLU A 45 4.82 1.57 5.73
CA GLU A 45 5.26 2.86 6.26
C GLU A 45 6.48 3.45 5.52
N THR A 46 7.45 2.62 5.12
CA THR A 46 8.63 3.06 4.36
C THR A 46 8.28 3.36 2.91
N LYS A 47 7.27 2.69 2.34
CA LYS A 47 6.78 2.98 0.98
C LYS A 47 5.96 4.27 0.92
N ILE A 48 5.38 4.71 2.03
CA ILE A 48 4.69 6.00 2.14
C ILE A 48 5.68 7.18 2.11
N ARG A 49 6.87 7.01 2.67
CA ARG A 49 7.96 8.01 2.64
C ARG A 49 8.65 8.15 1.29
N SER A 50 8.44 7.24 0.35
CA SER A 50 9.00 7.38 -0.98
C SER A 50 8.20 8.41 -1.78
N ARG A 51 8.90 9.35 -2.41
CA ARG A 51 8.50 10.53 -3.20
C ARG A 51 7.36 10.39 -4.22
N ASN A 52 6.61 9.31 -4.24
CA ASN A 52 5.47 9.12 -5.14
C ASN A 52 4.17 9.20 -4.33
N ASP A 53 3.53 10.35 -4.42
CA ASP A 53 2.23 10.67 -3.82
C ASP A 53 1.05 9.92 -4.53
N ALA A 54 1.20 8.64 -4.76
CA ALA A 54 0.22 7.82 -5.45
C ALA A 54 -0.81 7.26 -4.46
N LEU A 55 -2.04 7.78 -4.51
CA LEU A 55 -3.13 7.45 -3.60
C LEU A 55 -3.40 5.94 -3.50
N LEU A 56 -3.40 5.23 -4.63
CA LEU A 56 -3.76 3.81 -4.69
C LEU A 56 -2.55 2.87 -4.70
N ARG A 57 -1.40 3.31 -4.19
CA ARG A 57 -0.22 2.48 -4.09
C ARG A 57 -0.47 1.23 -3.26
N GLY A 58 -0.27 0.06 -3.88
CA GLY A 58 -0.45 -1.24 -3.22
C GLY A 58 -1.89 -1.71 -3.09
N LEU A 59 -2.87 -0.91 -3.52
CA LEU A 59 -4.30 -1.21 -3.48
C LEU A 59 -4.83 -1.69 -4.83
N LEU A 60 -4.13 -1.41 -5.94
CA LEU A 60 -4.56 -1.81 -7.27
C LEU A 60 -3.97 -3.15 -7.69
N TYR A 61 -4.80 -3.95 -8.34
CA TYR A 61 -4.44 -5.22 -8.95
C TYR A 61 -4.93 -5.26 -10.39
N ALA A 62 -4.11 -5.84 -11.27
CA ALA A 62 -4.51 -6.13 -12.65
C ALA A 62 -5.55 -7.27 -12.68
N PRO A 63 -6.33 -7.45 -13.77
CA PRO A 63 -7.25 -8.57 -13.92
C PRO A 63 -6.59 -9.95 -13.78
N THR A 64 -5.29 -10.01 -13.99
CA THR A 64 -4.45 -11.21 -13.77
C THR A 64 -4.20 -11.53 -12.29
N GLY A 65 -4.65 -10.67 -11.35
CA GLY A 65 -4.34 -10.75 -9.92
C GLY A 65 -2.96 -10.21 -9.55
N GLU A 66 -2.20 -9.70 -10.52
CA GLU A 66 -0.88 -9.12 -10.27
C GLU A 66 -1.01 -7.70 -9.68
N ARG A 67 -0.24 -7.40 -8.64
CA ARG A 67 -0.24 -6.06 -8.01
C ARG A 67 0.34 -5.01 -8.95
N MET A 68 -0.33 -3.87 -9.03
CA MET A 68 0.12 -2.71 -9.81
C MET A 68 0.95 -1.74 -8.96
N TYR A 69 1.92 -1.09 -9.62
CA TYR A 69 2.86 -0.15 -9.00
C TYR A 69 2.79 1.21 -9.68
N PRO A 70 2.88 2.30 -8.91
CA PRO A 70 2.92 3.64 -9.48
C PRO A 70 4.25 3.87 -10.19
N THR A 71 4.18 4.36 -11.42
CA THR A 71 5.30 4.81 -12.23
C THR A 71 4.99 6.18 -12.83
N TYR A 72 5.99 6.84 -13.38
CA TYR A 72 5.79 8.11 -14.05
C TYR A 72 6.65 8.24 -15.31
N SER A 73 6.13 8.98 -16.28
CA SER A 73 6.88 9.44 -17.43
C SER A 73 6.92 10.97 -17.48
N ARG A 74 7.93 11.53 -18.11
CA ARG A 74 8.01 12.97 -18.39
C ARG A 74 7.94 13.19 -19.90
N LYS A 75 7.05 14.09 -20.32
CA LYS A 75 6.93 14.52 -21.70
C LYS A 75 6.72 16.04 -21.71
N ASN A 76 7.56 16.76 -22.46
CA ASN A 76 7.50 18.23 -22.56
C ASN A 76 7.49 18.94 -21.19
N GLY A 77 8.34 18.51 -20.26
CA GLY A 77 8.42 19.07 -18.90
C GLY A 77 7.28 18.65 -17.96
N ARG A 78 6.21 18.02 -18.44
CA ARG A 78 5.09 17.55 -17.64
C ARG A 78 5.31 16.12 -17.13
N LYS A 79 4.98 15.87 -15.87
CA LYS A 79 5.01 14.55 -15.24
C LYS A 79 3.64 13.88 -15.40
N TYR A 80 3.63 12.68 -15.98
CA TYR A 80 2.46 11.83 -16.12
C TYR A 80 2.65 10.60 -15.23
N GLN A 81 1.69 10.31 -14.39
CA GLN A 81 1.72 9.20 -13.46
C GLN A 81 0.76 8.09 -13.89
N TYR A 82 1.22 6.85 -13.77
CA TYR A 82 0.48 5.65 -14.17
C TYR A 82 0.63 4.56 -13.12
N TYR A 83 -0.30 3.63 -13.11
CA TYR A 83 -0.16 2.35 -12.45
C TYR A 83 0.12 1.28 -13.49
N VAL A 84 1.13 0.44 -13.27
CA VAL A 84 1.56 -0.64 -14.17
C VAL A 84 1.76 -1.93 -13.39
N SER A 85 1.52 -3.07 -14.04
CA SER A 85 1.85 -4.37 -13.45
C SER A 85 3.38 -4.62 -13.49
N LYS A 86 3.86 -5.55 -12.68
CA LYS A 86 5.29 -5.88 -12.62
C LYS A 86 5.79 -6.54 -13.91
N SER A 87 4.97 -7.36 -14.52
CA SER A 87 5.24 -8.02 -15.80
C SER A 87 5.45 -7.00 -16.91
N GLU A 88 4.60 -5.98 -17.01
CA GLU A 88 4.75 -4.91 -17.99
C GLU A 88 6.01 -4.07 -17.74
N SER A 89 6.30 -3.75 -16.48
CA SER A 89 7.48 -2.95 -16.11
C SER A 89 8.80 -3.62 -16.44
N ARG A 90 8.88 -4.97 -16.42
CA ARG A 90 10.12 -5.72 -16.64
C ARG A 90 10.35 -6.13 -18.08
N PHE A 91 9.30 -6.47 -18.83
CA PHE A 91 9.42 -7.16 -20.10
C PHE A 91 8.99 -6.34 -21.30
N GLY A 92 8.38 -5.14 -21.08
CA GLY A 92 7.94 -4.27 -22.17
C GLY A 92 7.21 -5.10 -23.23
N ALA A 93 6.15 -5.79 -22.88
CA ALA A 93 5.56 -6.83 -23.72
C ALA A 93 5.15 -6.26 -25.09
N PRO A 94 5.82 -6.64 -26.19
CA PRO A 94 5.36 -6.28 -27.51
C PRO A 94 4.05 -7.06 -27.79
N GLY A 95 2.93 -6.35 -27.87
CA GLY A 95 1.69 -6.88 -28.40
C GLY A 95 0.55 -7.12 -27.42
N LYS A 96 0.70 -6.90 -26.12
CA LYS A 96 -0.42 -6.84 -25.18
C LYS A 96 -0.37 -5.53 -24.44
N SER A 97 -1.19 -4.57 -24.90
CA SER A 97 -1.47 -3.31 -24.22
C SER A 97 -2.20 -3.58 -22.90
N TYR A 98 -1.50 -4.13 -21.93
CA TYR A 98 -2.02 -4.27 -20.58
C TYR A 98 -1.47 -3.16 -19.73
N GLU A 99 -2.24 -2.19 -19.66
CA GLU A 99 -2.80 -1.55 -18.50
C GLU A 99 -1.82 -0.63 -17.82
N ARG A 100 -1.36 0.35 -18.59
CA ARG A 100 -0.96 1.61 -17.99
C ARG A 100 -2.22 2.37 -17.64
N LEU A 101 -2.69 2.24 -16.42
CA LEU A 101 -3.81 3.01 -15.94
C LEU A 101 -3.34 4.43 -15.59
N PRO A 102 -3.89 5.48 -16.21
CA PRO A 102 -3.58 6.86 -15.82
C PRO A 102 -3.97 7.08 -14.36
N ALA A 103 -3.00 7.44 -13.51
CA ALA A 103 -3.23 7.56 -12.08
C ALA A 103 -4.33 8.57 -11.77
N ARG A 104 -4.34 9.71 -12.46
CA ARG A 104 -5.33 10.77 -12.24
C ARG A 104 -6.77 10.29 -12.44
N GLU A 105 -7.01 9.49 -13.46
CA GLU A 105 -8.36 9.04 -13.81
C GLU A 105 -8.86 7.99 -12.82
N ILE A 106 -8.03 6.98 -12.53
CA ILE A 106 -8.42 5.91 -11.60
C ILE A 106 -8.52 6.42 -10.15
N GLU A 107 -7.62 7.30 -9.71
CA GLU A 107 -7.68 7.92 -8.39
C GLU A 107 -8.93 8.79 -8.25
N ALA A 108 -9.28 9.59 -9.27
CA ALA A 108 -10.50 10.38 -9.25
C ALA A 108 -11.76 9.51 -9.16
N ALA A 109 -11.82 8.39 -9.88
CA ALA A 109 -12.94 7.44 -9.82
C ALA A 109 -13.06 6.82 -8.43
N VAL A 110 -11.96 6.40 -7.82
CA VAL A 110 -11.95 5.84 -6.45
C VAL A 110 -12.35 6.89 -5.42
N VAL A 111 -11.84 8.11 -5.51
CA VAL A 111 -12.23 9.20 -4.60
C VAL A 111 -13.72 9.52 -4.72
N ALA A 112 -14.26 9.54 -5.95
CA ALA A 112 -15.70 9.73 -6.15
C ALA A 112 -16.51 8.62 -5.48
N GLN A 113 -16.06 7.36 -5.57
CA GLN A 113 -16.70 6.24 -4.91
C GLN A 113 -16.61 6.34 -3.38
N ILE A 114 -15.46 6.72 -2.82
CA ILE A 114 -15.30 6.96 -1.37
C ILE A 114 -16.29 8.04 -0.90
N ARG A 115 -16.39 9.15 -1.62
CA ARG A 115 -17.34 10.23 -1.30
C ARG A 115 -18.80 9.74 -1.31
N THR A 116 -19.15 8.89 -2.28
CA THR A 116 -20.49 8.26 -2.33
C THR A 116 -20.72 7.39 -1.09
N VAL A 117 -19.74 6.59 -0.68
CA VAL A 117 -19.83 5.75 0.52
C VAL A 117 -19.96 6.60 1.79
N LEU A 118 -19.18 7.68 1.92
CA LEU A 118 -19.23 8.57 3.08
C LEU A 118 -20.57 9.29 3.24
N THR A 119 -21.35 9.44 2.17
CA THR A 119 -22.64 10.15 2.18
C THR A 119 -23.83 9.20 2.06
N SER A 120 -23.60 7.86 1.88
CA SER A 120 -24.68 6.90 1.69
C SER A 120 -25.37 6.57 3.01
N PRO A 121 -26.71 6.58 3.05
CA PRO A 121 -27.47 6.20 4.26
C PRO A 121 -27.18 4.76 4.72
N GLU A 122 -26.95 3.85 3.78
CA GLU A 122 -26.65 2.45 4.06
C GLU A 122 -25.30 2.31 4.80
N SER A 123 -24.30 3.06 4.38
CA SER A 123 -22.98 3.08 5.00
C SER A 123 -23.04 3.69 6.40
N ILE A 124 -23.77 4.78 6.57
CA ILE A 124 -24.00 5.43 7.87
C ILE A 124 -24.67 4.43 8.82
N ALA A 125 -25.76 3.79 8.40
CA ALA A 125 -26.46 2.80 9.21
C ALA A 125 -25.57 1.58 9.55
N ALA A 126 -24.68 1.17 8.64
CA ALA A 126 -23.73 0.08 8.90
C ALA A 126 -22.70 0.47 9.98
N VAL A 127 -22.18 1.70 9.92
CA VAL A 127 -21.24 2.24 10.92
C VAL A 127 -21.92 2.35 12.29
N VAL A 128 -23.11 2.91 12.36
CA VAL A 128 -23.89 2.99 13.62
C VAL A 128 -24.07 1.62 14.24
N ARG A 129 -24.55 0.65 13.46
CA ARG A 129 -24.72 -0.74 13.94
C ARG A 129 -23.41 -1.38 14.42
N HIS A 130 -22.30 -1.10 13.71
CA HIS A 130 -20.99 -1.63 14.10
C HIS A 130 -20.54 -1.07 15.44
N ILE A 131 -20.63 0.24 15.65
CA ILE A 131 -20.24 0.89 16.91
C ILE A 131 -21.14 0.47 18.08
N GLN A 132 -22.44 0.36 17.86
CA GLN A 132 -23.38 -0.12 18.88
C GLN A 132 -23.09 -1.56 19.34
N ARG A 133 -22.66 -2.44 18.42
CA ARG A 133 -22.23 -3.81 18.77
C ARG A 133 -20.99 -3.84 19.68
N GLN A 134 -20.16 -2.80 19.62
CA GLN A 134 -19.00 -2.64 20.51
C GLN A 134 -19.37 -2.06 21.89
N GLY A 135 -20.67 -1.84 22.16
CA GLY A 135 -21.16 -1.30 23.43
C GLY A 135 -20.95 0.21 23.60
N VAL A 136 -20.59 0.93 22.54
CA VAL A 136 -20.41 2.38 22.57
C VAL A 136 -21.75 3.03 22.24
N PRO A 137 -22.34 3.84 23.16
CA PRO A 137 -23.55 4.61 22.87
C PRO A 137 -23.21 5.73 21.88
N ILE A 138 -23.74 5.63 20.66
CA ILE A 138 -23.61 6.65 19.63
C ILE A 138 -24.95 6.85 18.95
N ASP A 139 -25.27 8.09 18.61
CA ASP A 139 -26.42 8.42 17.81
C ASP A 139 -26.06 8.54 16.33
N GLU A 140 -27.05 8.38 15.48
CA GLU A 140 -26.90 8.45 14.05
C GLU A 140 -26.42 9.85 13.59
N THR A 141 -26.89 10.90 14.25
CA THR A 141 -26.56 12.29 13.93
C THR A 141 -25.05 12.55 14.08
N THR A 142 -24.44 11.99 15.12
CA THR A 142 -22.99 12.08 15.34
C THR A 142 -22.21 11.41 14.23
N VAL A 143 -22.64 10.24 13.76
CA VAL A 143 -22.00 9.53 12.65
C VAL A 143 -22.15 10.30 11.34
N VAL A 144 -23.35 10.81 11.03
CA VAL A 144 -23.61 11.63 9.84
C VAL A 144 -22.69 12.85 9.83
N MET A 145 -22.59 13.57 10.95
CA MET A 145 -21.72 14.73 11.04
C MET A 145 -20.24 14.39 10.87
N ALA A 146 -19.78 13.29 11.46
CA ALA A 146 -18.40 12.85 11.35
C ALA A 146 -18.04 12.46 9.91
N MET A 147 -18.87 11.66 9.25
CA MET A 147 -18.68 11.25 7.87
C MET A 147 -18.78 12.42 6.89
N GLY A 148 -19.71 13.34 7.13
CA GLY A 148 -19.84 14.59 6.36
C GLY A 148 -18.59 15.46 6.47
N ARG A 149 -18.09 15.69 7.69
CA ARG A 149 -16.83 16.43 7.90
C ARG A 149 -15.65 15.79 7.19
N LEU A 150 -15.53 14.45 7.22
CA LEU A 150 -14.47 13.76 6.52
C LEU A 150 -14.56 13.98 5.00
N ASN A 151 -15.77 13.97 4.43
CA ASN A 151 -15.98 14.29 3.03
C ASN A 151 -15.57 15.73 2.68
N ASP A 152 -15.89 16.70 3.54
CA ASP A 152 -15.58 18.12 3.31
C ASP A 152 -14.08 18.41 3.40
N VAL A 153 -13.35 17.73 4.29
CA VAL A 153 -11.92 17.95 4.46
C VAL A 153 -11.05 17.05 3.57
N TRP A 154 -11.65 16.15 2.78
CA TRP A 154 -10.92 15.16 1.97
C TRP A 154 -9.78 15.78 1.15
N ASP A 155 -10.04 16.90 0.47
CA ASP A 155 -9.04 17.54 -0.40
C ASP A 155 -7.95 18.30 0.39
N GLN A 156 -8.13 18.47 1.70
CA GLN A 156 -7.17 19.09 2.61
C GLN A 156 -6.28 18.04 3.30
N LEU A 157 -6.66 16.76 3.26
CA LEU A 157 -5.89 15.67 3.83
C LEU A 157 -4.57 15.49 3.07
N PHE A 158 -3.51 15.15 3.80
CA PHE A 158 -2.26 14.75 3.18
C PHE A 158 -2.43 13.44 2.40
N PRO A 159 -1.67 13.21 1.32
CA PRO A 159 -1.77 11.96 0.53
C PRO A 159 -1.64 10.67 1.35
N VAL A 160 -0.88 10.72 2.44
CA VAL A 160 -0.74 9.59 3.39
C VAL A 160 -2.03 9.29 4.13
N GLU A 161 -2.76 10.33 4.52
CA GLU A 161 -4.04 10.20 5.23
C GLU A 161 -5.13 9.70 4.28
N GLN A 162 -5.20 10.27 3.09
CA GLN A 162 -6.10 9.79 2.04
C GLN A 162 -5.85 8.32 1.70
N HIS A 163 -4.57 7.91 1.59
CA HIS A 163 -4.20 6.52 1.35
C HIS A 163 -4.64 5.60 2.50
N ARG A 164 -4.50 6.03 3.76
CA ARG A 164 -4.97 5.25 4.93
C ARG A 164 -6.47 5.01 4.87
N ILE A 165 -7.25 6.05 4.55
CA ILE A 165 -8.70 5.93 4.43
C ILE A 165 -9.08 5.02 3.25
N ALA A 166 -8.40 5.13 2.12
CA ALA A 166 -8.66 4.27 0.96
C ALA A 166 -8.30 2.78 1.20
N ASN A 167 -7.54 2.47 2.25
CA ASN A 167 -7.11 1.11 2.62
C ASN A 167 -7.94 0.51 3.77
N LEU A 168 -8.93 1.22 4.29
CA LEU A 168 -9.87 0.70 5.29
C LEU A 168 -10.90 -0.24 4.66
#